data_b755ef68176501e03cb12116ffdba8fa
#
_entry.id   b755ef68176501e03cb12116ffdba8fa
#
_cell.length_a   1.000
_cell.length_b   1.000
_cell.length_c   1.000
_cell.angle_alpha   90.00
_cell.angle_beta   90.00
_cell.angle_gamma   90.00
#
_symmetry.space_group_name_H-M   'P 1'
#
loop_
_entity.id
_entity.type
_entity.pdbx_description
1 polymer ?
#
loop_
_entity_poly.entity_id
_entity_poly.type
_entity_poly.pdbx_seq_one_letter_code
_entity_poly.pdbx_strand_id
1 'polypeptide(L)'
;RDVAPSRGLGDVYKRQRRYDLARFGRYKMNNKLSLTRRIAGYRAAEDIIAPLTGELLAAKGEKINMAKAEEIDNAGVTRVTILVEKKGEEPRPFIVISNGCVNAQNFFSFDVEAEAGVNERANFAEIRKILDTTSDVEEQKELLRQNHDVLISRTVTVDDIFASVNYLLGLDHGIGTTDEIDHLGNRRVRSVGELLQNQFRIGFSRMERVIRERMTLQNQENGEITPQSLVNIRPVVAAIKEFIGSSPLSQFMDQNNPLAELTHKRRLSALGPGGLSRDRAGFEVRDVHYTHYGRLCPIETPEGPNIGLISYLATYAKINKYGFVEAPYRKVDKATGTVTDEVVYMTADEEDEYIVAQANEPLDENNHFVRPRVSGRHRNDIQEFDASQVDYMDVSPRMMVSVATACIPFLENDDCNRALMGSNMQRQAVPLMVTQQPLVATGMEYKAATDSGVCVLAAHDGTVEYVDADKIIVRCADGSADTYELIKFMRSNQGNCNNQRPIVNVGETVKAGDVLADGPATRNGEISLGKNALIGFMTWE
;
A
#
# COMPACT_ATOMS: atom_id res chain seq x y z
N ARG A 1 10.68 10.21 11.82
CA ARG A 1 9.52 11.08 12.02
C ARG A 1 9.10 11.83 10.78
N ASP A 2 9.98 11.99 9.82
CA ASP A 2 9.65 12.50 8.49
C ASP A 2 9.17 11.40 7.55
N VAL A 3 8.93 10.21 8.08
CA VAL A 3 8.47 9.03 7.33
C VAL A 3 7.03 9.16 6.93
N ALA A 4 6.28 9.94 7.66
CA ALA A 4 4.90 10.20 7.33
C ALA A 4 4.64 11.68 7.44
N PRO A 5 4.80 12.41 6.34
CA PRO A 5 4.21 13.74 6.21
C PRO A 5 2.69 13.70 6.36
N SER A 6 2.11 12.51 6.37
CA SER A 6 0.72 12.21 6.70
C SER A 6 0.43 12.14 8.20
N ARG A 7 1.44 12.21 9.08
CA ARG A 7 1.19 12.43 10.50
C ARG A 7 0.44 13.72 10.64
N GLY A 8 -0.78 13.65 11.09
CA GLY A 8 -1.77 14.69 11.03
C GLY A 8 -1.30 16.09 11.44
N LEU A 9 -2.11 17.07 11.24
CA LEU A 9 -1.84 18.47 11.51
C LEU A 9 -1.17 18.74 12.88
N GLY A 10 -1.35 17.86 13.87
CA GLY A 10 -0.74 17.96 15.19
C GLY A 10 0.77 17.72 15.26
N ASP A 11 1.34 16.87 14.40
CA ASP A 11 2.79 16.57 14.39
C ASP A 11 3.59 17.58 13.55
N VAL A 12 2.94 18.21 12.57
CA VAL A 12 3.49 19.34 11.81
C VAL A 12 3.89 20.49 12.74
N TYR A 13 3.14 20.69 13.82
CA TYR A 13 3.35 21.74 14.79
C TYR A 13 4.66 21.61 15.60
N LYS A 14 5.15 20.40 15.86
CA LYS A 14 6.28 20.21 16.78
C LYS A 14 7.65 20.11 16.13
N ARG A 15 7.79 19.65 14.86
CA ARG A 15 9.11 19.36 14.27
C ARG A 15 9.25 19.57 12.75
N GLN A 16 8.19 19.70 11.97
CA GLN A 16 8.31 19.93 10.53
C GLN A 16 8.21 21.42 10.23
N ARG A 17 9.23 21.95 9.60
CA ARG A 17 9.23 23.33 9.11
C ARG A 17 8.44 23.50 7.82
N ARG A 18 8.06 22.40 7.15
CA ARG A 18 7.34 22.38 5.86
C ARG A 18 6.42 21.18 5.80
N TYR A 19 5.17 21.41 5.42
CA TYR A 19 4.23 20.35 5.06
C TYR A 19 4.49 19.94 3.61
N ASP A 20 4.60 18.63 3.34
CA ASP A 20 4.77 18.13 1.99
C ASP A 20 3.41 18.06 1.30
N LEU A 21 3.17 19.01 0.38
CA LEU A 21 2.01 19.03 -0.50
C LEU A 21 2.23 18.21 -1.79
N ALA A 22 3.14 17.23 -1.77
CA ALA A 22 3.18 16.22 -2.79
C ALA A 22 1.82 15.51 -2.88
N ARG A 23 1.63 14.74 -3.94
CA ARG A 23 0.36 14.09 -4.30
C ARG A 23 -0.37 13.45 -3.10
N PHE A 24 0.34 12.68 -2.28
CA PHE A 24 -0.26 12.02 -1.11
C PHE A 24 -0.67 13.01 0.01
N GLY A 25 0.12 14.05 0.24
CA GLY A 25 -0.21 15.07 1.27
C GLY A 25 -1.46 15.87 0.91
N ARG A 26 -1.63 16.22 -0.36
CA ARG A 26 -2.84 16.85 -0.88
C ARG A 26 -4.04 15.90 -0.75
N TYR A 27 -3.89 14.63 -1.12
CA TYR A 27 -4.93 13.60 -0.94
C TYR A 27 -5.42 13.51 0.51
N LYS A 28 -4.52 13.41 1.47
CA LYS A 28 -4.88 13.35 2.91
C LYS A 28 -5.53 14.64 3.40
N MET A 29 -5.01 15.79 3.00
CA MET A 29 -5.58 17.09 3.37
C MET A 29 -7.02 17.23 2.84
N ASN A 30 -7.25 16.91 1.58
CA ASN A 30 -8.57 17.01 0.96
C ASN A 30 -9.58 16.06 1.63
N ASN A 31 -9.19 14.82 1.95
CA ASN A 31 -10.06 13.88 2.64
C ASN A 31 -10.38 14.33 4.08
N LYS A 32 -9.41 14.90 4.80
CA LYS A 32 -9.62 15.37 6.17
C LYS A 32 -10.47 16.62 6.24
N LEU A 33 -10.32 17.54 5.29
CA LEU A 33 -11.05 18.79 5.24
C LEU A 33 -12.40 18.69 4.53
N SER A 34 -12.76 17.50 3.99
CA SER A 34 -14.09 17.24 3.41
C SER A 34 -15.20 17.37 4.44
N LEU A 35 -16.44 17.53 3.98
CA LEU A 35 -17.61 17.61 4.84
C LEU A 35 -18.03 16.25 5.39
N THR A 36 -17.90 15.19 4.62
CA THR A 36 -18.49 13.86 4.84
C THR A 36 -18.36 13.38 6.28
N ARG A 37 -17.10 13.23 6.77
CA ARG A 37 -16.84 12.73 8.13
C ARG A 37 -17.13 13.74 9.26
N ARG A 38 -17.36 15.01 8.90
CA ARG A 38 -17.54 16.10 9.86
C ARG A 38 -19.00 16.44 10.12
N ILE A 39 -19.90 16.12 9.19
CA ILE A 39 -21.33 16.39 9.29
C ILE A 39 -22.16 15.13 9.55
N ALA A 40 -21.62 13.94 9.25
CA ALA A 40 -22.30 12.68 9.48
C ALA A 40 -22.64 12.48 10.97
N GLY A 41 -23.88 12.08 11.26
CA GLY A 41 -24.38 11.87 12.63
C GLY A 41 -25.03 13.10 13.26
N TYR A 42 -24.78 14.31 12.77
CA TYR A 42 -25.37 15.57 13.25
C TYR A 42 -26.70 15.93 12.56
N ARG A 43 -27.40 16.88 13.10
CA ARG A 43 -28.64 17.45 12.51
C ARG A 43 -28.31 18.73 11.75
N ALA A 44 -28.92 18.93 10.59
CA ALA A 44 -28.84 20.19 9.85
C ALA A 44 -29.52 21.33 10.62
N ALA A 45 -28.84 22.46 10.78
CA ALA A 45 -29.43 23.67 11.40
C ALA A 45 -30.24 24.49 10.39
N GLU A 46 -29.93 24.38 9.11
CA GLU A 46 -30.52 25.09 7.98
C GLU A 46 -30.76 24.12 6.83
N ASP A 47 -31.57 24.51 5.85
CA ASP A 47 -31.76 23.73 4.62
C ASP A 47 -30.47 23.70 3.80
N ILE A 48 -30.05 22.52 3.36
CA ILE A 48 -28.83 22.31 2.56
C ILE A 48 -29.24 22.13 1.10
N ILE A 49 -28.80 23.05 0.25
CA ILE A 49 -29.18 23.11 -1.16
C ILE A 49 -27.93 22.87 -2.03
N ALA A 50 -28.06 22.06 -3.08
CA ALA A 50 -27.02 21.83 -4.05
C ALA A 50 -26.70 23.10 -4.86
N PRO A 51 -25.43 23.55 -4.94
CA PRO A 51 -25.08 24.82 -5.57
C PRO A 51 -25.24 24.87 -7.10
N LEU A 52 -25.31 23.73 -7.79
CA LEU A 52 -25.49 23.64 -9.25
C LEU A 52 -26.94 23.40 -9.65
N THR A 53 -27.62 22.47 -8.98
CA THR A 53 -28.99 22.06 -9.35
C THR A 53 -30.07 22.80 -8.62
N GLY A 54 -29.77 23.43 -7.46
CA GLY A 54 -30.76 24.05 -6.59
C GLY A 54 -31.64 23.04 -5.84
N GLU A 55 -31.31 21.75 -5.88
CA GLU A 55 -32.06 20.69 -5.22
C GLU A 55 -31.85 20.73 -3.70
N LEU A 56 -32.89 20.42 -2.94
CA LEU A 56 -32.81 20.30 -1.48
C LEU A 56 -32.22 18.96 -1.10
N LEU A 57 -30.98 18.94 -0.61
CA LEU A 57 -30.28 17.74 -0.18
C LEU A 57 -30.66 17.30 1.24
N ALA A 58 -30.83 18.24 2.15
CA ALA A 58 -31.29 17.96 3.51
C ALA A 58 -32.09 19.11 4.06
N ALA A 59 -33.22 18.79 4.70
CA ALA A 59 -34.07 19.78 5.34
C ALA A 59 -33.54 20.14 6.74
N LYS A 60 -33.91 21.35 7.21
CA LYS A 60 -33.61 21.80 8.57
C LYS A 60 -34.12 20.81 9.62
N GLY A 61 -33.25 20.44 10.58
CA GLY A 61 -33.54 19.49 11.65
C GLY A 61 -33.38 18.03 11.27
N GLU A 62 -33.16 17.72 10.00
CA GLU A 62 -32.92 16.35 9.52
C GLU A 62 -31.58 15.82 10.00
N LYS A 63 -31.52 14.55 10.39
CA LYS A 63 -30.27 13.87 10.77
C LYS A 63 -29.53 13.43 9.51
N ILE A 64 -28.31 13.89 9.36
CA ILE A 64 -27.44 13.56 8.25
C ILE A 64 -26.77 12.21 8.53
N ASN A 65 -27.09 11.17 7.75
CA ASN A 65 -26.36 9.90 7.77
C ASN A 65 -25.13 9.97 6.86
N MET A 66 -24.29 8.92 6.86
CA MET A 66 -23.05 8.89 6.09
C MET A 66 -23.28 9.04 4.58
N ALA A 67 -24.24 8.27 4.02
CA ALA A 67 -24.58 8.35 2.59
C ALA A 67 -25.05 9.76 2.18
N LYS A 68 -25.85 10.40 3.02
CA LYS A 68 -26.31 11.77 2.78
C LYS A 68 -25.21 12.81 2.94
N ALA A 69 -24.27 12.57 3.85
CA ALA A 69 -23.09 13.42 4.01
C ALA A 69 -22.17 13.35 2.78
N GLU A 70 -22.02 12.16 2.18
CA GLU A 70 -21.30 11.97 0.92
C GLU A 70 -22.01 12.67 -0.25
N GLU A 71 -23.32 12.56 -0.34
CA GLU A 71 -24.12 13.25 -1.35
C GLU A 71 -23.96 14.77 -1.25
N ILE A 72 -24.02 15.35 -0.05
CA ILE A 72 -23.80 16.77 0.20
C ILE A 72 -22.39 17.22 -0.21
N ASP A 73 -21.37 16.46 0.18
CA ASP A 73 -19.97 16.76 -0.16
C ASP A 73 -19.73 16.64 -1.68
N ASN A 74 -20.30 15.61 -2.31
CA ASN A 74 -20.23 15.37 -3.74
C ASN A 74 -21.02 16.36 -4.59
N ALA A 75 -22.06 17.00 -4.04
CA ALA A 75 -22.80 18.06 -4.73
C ALA A 75 -22.04 19.40 -4.78
N GLY A 76 -20.85 19.49 -4.16
CA GLY A 76 -20.02 20.69 -4.17
C GLY A 76 -20.39 21.74 -3.12
N VAL A 77 -21.12 21.34 -2.09
CA VAL A 77 -21.40 22.22 -0.95
C VAL A 77 -20.11 22.49 -0.18
N THR A 78 -19.79 23.75 0.08
CA THR A 78 -18.55 24.13 0.79
C THR A 78 -18.78 24.51 2.25
N ARG A 79 -20.01 24.79 2.64
CA ARG A 79 -20.40 25.24 3.97
C ARG A 79 -21.73 24.59 4.41
N VAL A 80 -21.72 24.01 5.59
CA VAL A 80 -22.94 23.41 6.21
C VAL A 80 -23.04 23.86 7.66
N THR A 81 -24.24 24.27 8.10
CA THR A 81 -24.50 24.58 9.50
C THR A 81 -25.15 23.38 10.17
N ILE A 82 -24.50 22.83 11.19
CA ILE A 82 -24.97 21.67 11.96
C ILE A 82 -25.31 22.07 13.40
N LEU A 83 -26.20 21.30 14.05
CA LEU A 83 -26.53 21.45 15.47
C LEU A 83 -25.62 20.52 16.29
N VAL A 84 -24.86 21.10 17.21
CA VAL A 84 -23.98 20.36 18.13
C VAL A 84 -24.64 20.28 19.49
N GLU A 85 -24.91 19.08 19.96
CA GLU A 85 -25.52 18.80 21.26
C GLU A 85 -24.40 18.39 22.25
N LYS A 86 -24.16 19.19 23.29
CA LYS A 86 -23.37 18.80 24.47
C LYS A 86 -24.30 18.37 25.59
N LYS A 87 -23.94 17.30 26.31
CA LYS A 87 -24.72 16.83 27.48
C LYS A 87 -24.98 18.00 28.45
N GLY A 88 -26.24 18.42 28.60
CA GLY A 88 -26.68 19.47 29.54
C GLY A 88 -26.65 20.92 28.99
N GLU A 89 -26.35 21.11 27.72
CA GLU A 89 -26.44 22.44 27.06
C GLU A 89 -27.48 22.40 25.93
N GLU A 90 -28.04 23.57 25.61
CA GLU A 90 -28.92 23.71 24.44
C GLU A 90 -28.12 23.48 23.14
N PRO A 91 -28.72 22.87 22.09
CA PRO A 91 -28.09 22.68 20.80
C PRO A 91 -27.57 23.99 20.23
N ARG A 92 -26.27 24.06 19.92
CA ARG A 92 -25.66 25.26 19.33
C ARG A 92 -25.38 25.04 17.85
N PRO A 93 -25.66 26.02 16.97
CA PRO A 93 -25.28 25.92 15.58
C PRO A 93 -23.77 26.08 15.43
N PHE A 94 -23.14 25.19 14.66
CA PHE A 94 -21.74 25.26 14.28
C PHE A 94 -21.62 25.18 12.75
N ILE A 95 -20.86 26.09 12.17
CA ILE A 95 -20.62 26.11 10.72
C ILE A 95 -19.42 25.26 10.40
N VAL A 96 -19.61 24.21 9.61
CA VAL A 96 -18.54 23.36 9.06
C VAL A 96 -18.17 23.86 7.68
N ILE A 97 -16.89 24.15 7.47
CA ILE A 97 -16.35 24.69 6.21
C ILE A 97 -15.39 23.66 5.63
N SER A 98 -15.58 23.28 4.36
CA SER A 98 -14.63 22.46 3.59
C SER A 98 -13.65 23.33 2.81
N ASN A 99 -12.60 22.70 2.25
CA ASN A 99 -11.68 23.38 1.34
C ASN A 99 -12.18 23.42 -0.12
N GLY A 100 -13.44 23.05 -0.37
CA GLY A 100 -14.06 23.08 -1.69
C GLY A 100 -13.52 22.09 -2.70
N CYS A 101 -12.80 21.04 -2.28
CA CYS A 101 -12.33 19.97 -3.16
C CYS A 101 -13.35 18.83 -3.21
N VAL A 102 -13.76 18.45 -4.43
CA VAL A 102 -14.78 17.42 -4.72
C VAL A 102 -14.25 16.37 -5.68
N ASN A 103 -14.93 15.23 -5.77
CA ASN A 103 -14.61 14.24 -6.79
C ASN A 103 -15.13 14.73 -8.15
N ALA A 104 -14.21 15.00 -9.08
CA ALA A 104 -14.55 15.52 -10.41
C ALA A 104 -15.43 14.55 -11.22
N GLN A 105 -15.32 13.22 -10.99
CA GLN A 105 -16.13 12.23 -11.70
C GLN A 105 -17.66 12.45 -11.55
N ASN A 106 -18.11 13.06 -10.47
CA ASN A 106 -19.53 13.28 -10.22
C ASN A 106 -20.16 14.37 -11.12
N PHE A 107 -19.35 15.15 -11.81
CA PHE A 107 -19.78 16.28 -12.64
C PHE A 107 -19.64 16.05 -14.14
N PHE A 108 -18.97 14.98 -14.56
CA PHE A 108 -18.71 14.68 -15.97
C PHE A 108 -19.22 13.28 -16.33
N SER A 109 -19.67 13.14 -17.58
CA SER A 109 -20.24 11.89 -18.12
C SER A 109 -19.20 10.88 -18.62
N PHE A 110 -17.94 11.28 -18.69
CA PHE A 110 -16.82 10.47 -19.16
C PHE A 110 -15.88 10.13 -17.99
N ASP A 111 -15.01 9.14 -18.17
CA ASP A 111 -14.00 8.78 -17.19
C ASP A 111 -12.92 9.87 -17.09
N VAL A 112 -12.98 10.66 -16.02
CA VAL A 112 -12.11 11.82 -15.80
C VAL A 112 -10.68 11.39 -15.50
N GLU A 113 -10.47 10.24 -14.85
CA GLU A 113 -9.12 9.72 -14.58
C GLU A 113 -8.46 9.23 -15.85
N ALA A 114 -9.15 8.42 -16.66
CA ALA A 114 -8.58 7.85 -17.88
C ALA A 114 -8.36 8.90 -18.97
N GLU A 115 -9.30 9.84 -19.13
CA GLU A 115 -9.32 10.77 -20.26
C GLU A 115 -8.65 12.11 -19.98
N ALA A 116 -8.77 12.65 -18.77
CA ALA A 116 -8.18 13.93 -18.39
C ALA A 116 -7.02 13.83 -17.38
N GLY A 117 -6.76 12.64 -16.83
CA GLY A 117 -5.68 12.41 -15.85
C GLY A 117 -5.95 12.99 -14.46
N VAL A 118 -7.19 13.43 -14.16
CA VAL A 118 -7.58 14.00 -12.87
C VAL A 118 -8.06 12.86 -11.96
N ASN A 119 -7.18 12.38 -11.11
CA ASN A 119 -7.42 11.24 -10.23
C ASN A 119 -7.43 11.61 -8.74
N GLU A 120 -7.52 12.89 -8.42
CA GLU A 120 -7.60 13.43 -7.07
C GLU A 120 -8.82 14.35 -6.95
N ARG A 121 -9.20 14.68 -5.72
CA ARG A 121 -10.28 15.66 -5.50
C ARG A 121 -9.85 17.02 -6.06
N ALA A 122 -10.66 17.59 -6.92
CA ALA A 122 -10.40 18.84 -7.62
C ALA A 122 -11.21 20.00 -7.05
N ASN A 123 -10.74 21.22 -7.24
CA ASN A 123 -11.41 22.43 -6.76
C ASN A 123 -12.76 22.63 -7.48
N PHE A 124 -13.85 22.66 -6.73
CA PHE A 124 -15.20 22.81 -7.25
C PHE A 124 -15.43 24.13 -7.99
N ALA A 125 -14.82 25.23 -7.53
CA ALA A 125 -14.97 26.52 -8.20
C ALA A 125 -14.39 26.50 -9.62
N GLU A 126 -13.28 25.77 -9.84
CA GLU A 126 -12.68 25.62 -11.17
C GLU A 126 -13.48 24.63 -12.04
N ILE A 127 -14.00 23.53 -11.46
CA ILE A 127 -14.92 22.62 -12.16
C ILE A 127 -16.13 23.39 -12.65
N ARG A 128 -16.74 24.21 -11.80
CA ARG A 128 -17.91 25.03 -12.16
C ARG A 128 -17.60 25.98 -13.31
N LYS A 129 -16.43 26.64 -13.32
CA LYS A 129 -16.02 27.50 -14.44
C LYS A 129 -15.96 26.73 -15.76
N ILE A 130 -15.43 25.51 -15.75
CA ILE A 130 -15.36 24.67 -16.95
C ILE A 130 -16.77 24.32 -17.44
N LEU A 131 -17.67 23.91 -16.54
CA LEU A 131 -19.06 23.58 -16.86
C LEU A 131 -19.85 24.80 -17.37
N ASP A 132 -19.59 25.99 -16.81
CA ASP A 132 -20.22 27.24 -17.25
C ASP A 132 -19.66 27.73 -18.60
N THR A 133 -18.44 27.30 -19.00
CA THR A 133 -17.78 27.74 -20.24
C THR A 133 -18.24 26.92 -21.45
N THR A 134 -18.37 25.60 -21.30
CA THR A 134 -18.71 24.72 -22.44
C THR A 134 -19.53 23.50 -22.01
N SER A 135 -20.45 23.09 -22.92
CA SER A 135 -21.22 21.84 -22.79
C SER A 135 -20.64 20.72 -23.68
N ASP A 136 -19.63 21.03 -24.53
CA ASP A 136 -19.01 20.04 -25.40
C ASP A 136 -18.02 19.16 -24.62
N VAL A 137 -18.21 17.84 -24.70
CA VAL A 137 -17.41 16.85 -23.97
C VAL A 137 -15.92 16.87 -24.33
N GLU A 138 -15.60 17.04 -25.61
CA GLU A 138 -14.19 17.06 -26.04
C GLU A 138 -13.48 18.35 -25.58
N GLU A 139 -14.17 19.47 -25.62
CA GLU A 139 -13.64 20.73 -25.11
C GLU A 139 -13.50 20.71 -23.58
N GLN A 140 -14.44 20.07 -22.85
CA GLN A 140 -14.30 19.84 -21.41
C GLN A 140 -13.07 19.00 -21.07
N LYS A 141 -12.80 17.92 -21.81
CA LYS A 141 -11.59 17.11 -21.62
C LYS A 141 -10.31 17.91 -21.80
N GLU A 142 -10.26 18.73 -22.84
CA GLU A 142 -9.09 19.56 -23.12
C GLU A 142 -8.89 20.65 -22.05
N LEU A 143 -9.96 21.31 -21.61
CA LEU A 143 -9.92 22.30 -20.52
C LEU A 143 -9.49 21.67 -19.19
N LEU A 144 -9.92 20.45 -18.87
CA LEU A 144 -9.48 19.73 -17.67
C LEU A 144 -7.97 19.42 -17.73
N ARG A 145 -7.44 19.01 -18.90
CA ARG A 145 -6.01 18.77 -19.09
C ARG A 145 -5.19 20.04 -18.95
N GLN A 146 -5.63 21.13 -19.57
CA GLN A 146 -4.93 22.42 -19.53
C GLN A 146 -4.90 23.03 -18.12
N ASN A 147 -6.00 22.90 -17.36
CA ASN A 147 -6.14 23.48 -16.03
C ASN A 147 -5.79 22.50 -14.91
N HIS A 148 -5.15 21.37 -15.19
CA HIS A 148 -4.83 20.33 -14.21
C HIS A 148 -4.13 20.86 -12.94
N ASP A 149 -3.15 21.76 -13.08
CA ASP A 149 -2.38 22.31 -11.96
C ASP A 149 -3.20 23.28 -11.07
N VAL A 150 -4.26 23.87 -11.63
CA VAL A 150 -5.18 24.77 -10.91
C VAL A 150 -6.28 23.94 -10.23
N LEU A 151 -6.78 22.91 -10.91
CA LEU A 151 -7.78 21.99 -10.39
C LEU A 151 -7.24 21.22 -9.17
N ILE A 152 -6.01 20.71 -9.27
CA ILE A 152 -5.31 20.01 -8.18
C ILE A 152 -4.15 20.88 -7.71
N SER A 153 -4.45 21.90 -6.93
CA SER A 153 -3.43 22.82 -6.42
C SER A 153 -2.40 22.09 -5.54
N ARG A 154 -1.13 22.25 -5.87
CA ARG A 154 0.01 21.74 -5.09
C ARG A 154 0.56 22.75 -4.10
N THR A 155 -0.12 23.89 -3.97
CA THR A 155 0.19 24.94 -3.00
C THR A 155 -0.97 25.10 -2.04
N VAL A 156 -0.71 25.63 -0.84
CA VAL A 156 -1.77 25.93 0.14
C VAL A 156 -2.64 27.06 -0.41
N THR A 157 -3.94 26.82 -0.45
CA THR A 157 -4.93 27.81 -0.85
C THR A 157 -5.51 28.52 0.37
N VAL A 158 -6.20 29.64 0.15
CA VAL A 158 -6.89 30.36 1.23
C VAL A 158 -8.00 29.49 1.84
N ASP A 159 -8.69 28.71 1.02
CA ASP A 159 -9.76 27.81 1.46
C ASP A 159 -9.20 26.68 2.35
N ASP A 160 -8.01 26.15 2.06
CA ASP A 160 -7.32 25.18 2.92
C ASP A 160 -7.05 25.77 4.32
N ILE A 161 -6.66 27.05 4.39
CA ILE A 161 -6.37 27.72 5.66
C ILE A 161 -7.66 27.88 6.47
N PHE A 162 -8.74 28.40 5.86
CA PHE A 162 -10.02 28.57 6.53
C PHE A 162 -10.60 27.22 6.99
N ALA A 163 -10.59 26.21 6.14
CA ALA A 163 -11.08 24.88 6.48
C ALA A 163 -10.25 24.25 7.61
N SER A 164 -8.92 24.44 7.62
CA SER A 164 -8.03 23.92 8.68
C SER A 164 -8.29 24.60 10.03
N VAL A 165 -8.44 25.91 10.05
CA VAL A 165 -8.81 26.65 11.28
C VAL A 165 -10.18 26.22 11.78
N ASN A 166 -11.16 26.09 10.88
CA ASN A 166 -12.50 25.61 11.21
C ASN A 166 -12.48 24.17 11.74
N TYR A 167 -11.60 23.29 11.18
CA TYR A 167 -11.40 21.93 11.69
C TYR A 167 -10.88 21.95 13.14
N LEU A 168 -9.87 22.76 13.43
CA LEU A 168 -9.32 22.89 14.78
C LEU A 168 -10.37 23.38 15.79
N LEU A 169 -11.18 24.37 15.42
CA LEU A 169 -12.30 24.85 16.25
C LEU A 169 -13.37 23.76 16.44
N GLY A 170 -13.62 22.96 15.40
CA GLY A 170 -14.56 21.84 15.45
C GLY A 170 -14.15 20.77 16.47
N LEU A 171 -12.84 20.49 16.62
CA LEU A 171 -12.36 19.49 17.58
C LEU A 171 -12.77 19.81 19.03
N ASP A 172 -12.81 21.07 19.42
CA ASP A 172 -13.29 21.49 20.75
C ASP A 172 -14.79 21.20 20.97
N HIS A 173 -15.51 21.07 19.88
CA HIS A 173 -16.93 20.73 19.86
C HIS A 173 -17.21 19.25 19.57
N GLY A 174 -16.17 18.41 19.47
CA GLY A 174 -16.29 16.99 19.15
C GLY A 174 -16.54 16.70 17.66
N ILE A 175 -16.36 17.69 16.79
CA ILE A 175 -16.49 17.55 15.34
C ILE A 175 -15.13 17.20 14.75
N GLY A 176 -15.04 16.04 14.12
CA GLY A 176 -13.78 15.51 13.59
C GLY A 176 -13.01 14.69 14.63
N THR A 177 -11.89 14.16 14.22
CA THR A 177 -11.01 13.28 15.02
C THR A 177 -9.57 13.76 14.99
N THR A 178 -8.85 13.52 16.07
CA THR A 178 -7.39 13.68 16.10
C THR A 178 -6.73 12.51 15.37
N ASP A 179 -5.61 12.77 14.68
CA ASP A 179 -4.88 11.70 14.01
C ASP A 179 -4.07 10.90 15.00
N GLU A 180 -4.19 9.58 14.89
CA GLU A 180 -3.31 8.65 15.58
C GLU A 180 -2.02 8.46 14.76
N ILE A 181 -0.87 8.57 15.42
CA ILE A 181 0.45 8.59 14.75
C ILE A 181 0.79 7.22 14.16
N ASP A 182 0.45 6.14 14.86
CA ASP A 182 0.84 4.78 14.50
C ASP A 182 -0.18 4.07 13.60
N HIS A 183 -1.30 4.73 13.33
CA HIS A 183 -2.31 4.26 12.40
C HIS A 183 -1.76 4.17 10.97
N LEU A 184 -1.92 3.03 10.28
CA LEU A 184 -1.38 2.83 8.92
C LEU A 184 -2.05 3.70 7.84
N GLY A 185 -3.23 4.26 8.12
CA GLY A 185 -3.79 5.34 7.32
C GLY A 185 -2.97 6.63 7.36
N ASN A 186 -2.10 6.82 8.35
CA ASN A 186 -1.21 7.97 8.52
C ASN A 186 0.27 7.63 8.34
N ARG A 187 0.62 6.35 8.21
CA ARG A 187 1.99 5.87 7.92
C ARG A 187 1.99 5.26 6.53
N ARG A 188 2.80 5.81 5.64
CA ARG A 188 2.93 5.31 4.27
C ARG A 188 4.32 4.71 4.01
N VAL A 189 4.40 3.87 3.01
CA VAL A 189 5.65 3.30 2.52
C VAL A 189 6.21 4.19 1.41
N ARG A 190 7.50 4.51 1.49
CA ARG A 190 8.24 5.14 0.40
C ARG A 190 8.90 4.04 -0.44
N SER A 191 8.48 3.94 -1.69
CA SER A 191 9.08 2.99 -2.63
C SER A 191 10.45 3.46 -3.11
N VAL A 192 11.21 2.53 -3.69
CA VAL A 192 12.54 2.82 -4.28
C VAL A 192 12.44 3.91 -5.35
N GLY A 193 11.37 3.91 -6.16
CA GLY A 193 11.15 4.92 -7.20
C GLY A 193 11.08 6.34 -6.65
N GLU A 194 10.36 6.56 -5.54
CA GLU A 194 10.27 7.87 -4.88
C GLU A 194 11.62 8.32 -4.30
N LEU A 195 12.35 7.39 -3.69
CA LEU A 195 13.68 7.69 -3.14
C LEU A 195 14.67 8.06 -4.25
N LEU A 196 14.68 7.33 -5.36
CA LEU A 196 15.50 7.64 -6.53
C LEU A 196 15.09 8.97 -7.17
N GLN A 197 13.81 9.26 -7.32
CA GLN A 197 13.32 10.53 -7.85
C GLN A 197 13.87 11.72 -7.03
N ASN A 198 13.91 11.59 -5.71
CA ASN A 198 14.50 12.62 -4.85
C ASN A 198 16.00 12.81 -5.10
N GLN A 199 16.75 11.73 -5.33
CA GLN A 199 18.17 11.81 -5.66
C GLN A 199 18.41 12.43 -7.04
N PHE A 200 17.61 12.07 -8.04
CA PHE A 200 17.65 12.74 -9.34
C PHE A 200 17.39 14.23 -9.22
N ARG A 201 16.37 14.64 -8.46
CA ARG A 201 16.06 16.06 -8.23
C ARG A 201 17.23 16.81 -7.60
N ILE A 202 17.90 16.22 -6.60
CA ILE A 202 19.11 16.79 -5.99
C ILE A 202 20.24 16.90 -7.02
N GLY A 203 20.46 15.84 -7.80
CA GLY A 203 21.46 15.80 -8.86
C GLY A 203 21.23 16.85 -9.94
N PHE A 204 20.00 17.00 -10.41
CA PHE A 204 19.62 18.02 -11.39
C PHE A 204 19.76 19.44 -10.83
N SER A 205 19.39 19.69 -9.58
CA SER A 205 19.56 21.00 -8.95
C SER A 205 21.05 21.38 -8.82
N ARG A 206 21.91 20.41 -8.50
CA ARG A 206 23.38 20.62 -8.50
C ARG A 206 23.90 20.89 -9.91
N MET A 207 23.42 20.16 -10.90
CA MET A 207 23.79 20.34 -12.32
C MET A 207 23.36 21.71 -12.83
N GLU A 208 22.13 22.15 -12.53
CA GLU A 208 21.62 23.48 -12.89
C GLU A 208 22.54 24.60 -12.37
N ARG A 209 22.97 24.50 -11.12
CA ARG A 209 23.91 25.46 -10.53
C ARG A 209 25.22 25.52 -11.32
N VAL A 210 25.80 24.37 -11.65
CA VAL A 210 27.05 24.29 -12.43
C VAL A 210 26.85 24.88 -13.85
N ILE A 211 25.71 24.63 -14.48
CA ILE A 211 25.39 25.22 -15.79
C ILE A 211 25.33 26.74 -15.70
N ARG A 212 24.64 27.29 -14.71
CA ARG A 212 24.56 28.75 -14.49
C ARG A 212 25.94 29.37 -14.27
N GLU A 213 26.79 28.75 -13.46
CA GLU A 213 28.17 29.19 -13.24
C GLU A 213 28.98 29.20 -14.54
N ARG A 214 28.90 28.13 -15.34
CA ARG A 214 29.58 28.04 -16.62
C ARG A 214 29.07 29.06 -17.64
N MET A 215 27.77 29.29 -17.73
CA MET A 215 27.18 30.32 -18.59
C MET A 215 27.72 31.71 -18.23
N THR A 216 27.86 32.00 -16.94
CA THR A 216 28.40 33.30 -16.48
C THR A 216 29.87 33.46 -16.83
N LEU A 217 30.69 32.41 -16.70
CA LEU A 217 32.12 32.45 -17.00
C LEU A 217 32.37 32.52 -18.52
N GLN A 218 31.66 31.73 -19.32
CA GLN A 218 31.83 31.70 -20.79
C GLN A 218 31.35 32.97 -21.51
N ASN A 219 30.38 33.69 -20.94
CA ASN A 219 30.00 35.02 -21.47
C ASN A 219 31.14 36.02 -21.46
N GLN A 220 32.22 35.77 -20.70
CA GLN A 220 33.42 36.62 -20.67
C GLN A 220 34.48 36.21 -21.70
N GLU A 221 34.40 35.02 -22.31
CA GLU A 221 35.45 34.46 -23.18
C GLU A 221 35.11 34.43 -24.67
N ASN A 222 34.11 35.13 -25.18
CA ASN A 222 33.77 35.30 -26.61
C ASN A 222 33.77 34.01 -27.47
N GLY A 223 33.47 32.83 -26.88
CA GLY A 223 33.37 31.55 -27.61
C GLY A 223 31.93 31.16 -27.93
N GLU A 224 31.73 30.34 -28.97
CA GLU A 224 30.43 29.74 -29.24
C GLU A 224 30.02 28.80 -28.10
N ILE A 225 28.90 29.09 -27.45
CA ILE A 225 28.37 28.30 -26.33
C ILE A 225 27.47 27.20 -26.91
N THR A 226 27.89 25.96 -26.76
CA THR A 226 27.07 24.80 -27.12
C THR A 226 26.45 24.16 -25.89
N PRO A 227 25.24 23.57 -25.98
CA PRO A 227 24.64 22.85 -24.82
C PRO A 227 25.53 21.75 -24.26
N GLN A 228 26.29 21.09 -25.15
CA GLN A 228 27.22 20.01 -24.75
C GLN A 228 28.39 20.50 -23.89
N SER A 229 28.89 21.72 -24.11
CA SER A 229 29.95 22.30 -23.29
C SER A 229 29.48 22.73 -21.90
N LEU A 230 28.19 23.05 -21.76
CA LEU A 230 27.60 23.50 -20.50
C LEU A 230 27.15 22.35 -19.60
N VAL A 231 26.56 21.31 -20.20
CA VAL A 231 25.97 20.19 -19.44
C VAL A 231 27.04 19.25 -18.90
N ASN A 232 26.97 18.99 -17.60
CA ASN A 232 27.84 18.03 -16.91
C ASN A 232 26.98 17.02 -16.15
N ILE A 233 27.03 15.75 -16.52
CA ILE A 233 26.26 14.67 -15.89
C ILE A 233 26.83 14.20 -14.53
N ARG A 234 28.09 14.58 -14.20
CA ARG A 234 28.78 14.10 -12.99
C ARG A 234 27.99 14.35 -11.68
N PRO A 235 27.34 15.50 -11.45
CA PRO A 235 26.57 15.75 -10.24
C PRO A 235 25.39 14.79 -10.05
N VAL A 236 24.72 14.40 -11.16
CA VAL A 236 23.61 13.43 -11.12
C VAL A 236 24.12 12.04 -10.82
N VAL A 237 25.18 11.60 -11.51
CA VAL A 237 25.82 10.31 -11.27
C VAL A 237 26.36 10.21 -9.84
N ALA A 238 26.95 11.29 -9.32
CA ALA A 238 27.45 11.35 -7.94
C ALA A 238 26.32 11.19 -6.91
N ALA A 239 25.18 11.87 -7.11
CA ALA A 239 24.04 11.78 -6.19
C ALA A 239 23.46 10.35 -6.14
N ILE A 240 23.35 9.69 -7.31
CA ILE A 240 22.87 8.30 -7.38
C ILE A 240 23.86 7.34 -6.73
N LYS A 241 25.17 7.46 -7.04
CA LYS A 241 26.22 6.62 -6.44
C LYS A 241 26.29 6.81 -4.91
N GLU A 242 26.15 8.03 -4.43
CA GLU A 242 26.11 8.34 -3.01
C GLU A 242 24.93 7.64 -2.33
N PHE A 243 23.74 7.69 -2.93
CA PHE A 243 22.56 7.02 -2.41
C PHE A 243 22.70 5.50 -2.37
N ILE A 244 23.14 4.87 -3.49
CA ILE A 244 23.31 3.42 -3.56
C ILE A 244 24.41 2.92 -2.62
N GLY A 245 25.50 3.68 -2.46
CA GLY A 245 26.65 3.27 -1.67
C GLY A 245 26.56 3.57 -0.17
N SER A 246 25.80 4.57 0.26
CA SER A 246 25.81 5.04 1.65
C SER A 246 24.43 5.04 2.34
N SER A 247 23.34 4.83 1.61
CA SER A 247 22.00 4.77 2.22
C SER A 247 21.83 3.52 3.08
N PRO A 248 21.30 3.65 4.32
CA PRO A 248 20.95 2.48 5.14
C PRO A 248 19.89 1.57 4.53
N LEU A 249 19.14 2.06 3.53
CA LEU A 249 18.11 1.30 2.82
C LEU A 249 18.65 0.50 1.64
N SER A 250 19.85 0.86 1.15
CA SER A 250 20.58 0.09 0.15
C SER A 250 21.43 -0.95 0.86
N GLN A 251 20.97 -2.19 0.87
CA GLN A 251 21.58 -3.28 1.61
C GLN A 251 21.99 -4.40 0.67
N PHE A 252 22.99 -5.18 1.09
CA PHE A 252 23.31 -6.44 0.45
C PHE A 252 22.11 -7.38 0.57
N MET A 253 21.68 -7.98 -0.55
CA MET A 253 20.55 -8.89 -0.55
C MET A 253 20.92 -10.20 0.17
N ASP A 254 20.04 -10.63 1.08
CA ASP A 254 20.14 -11.94 1.71
C ASP A 254 19.85 -13.02 0.66
N GLN A 255 20.85 -13.82 0.31
CA GLN A 255 20.77 -14.88 -0.70
C GLN A 255 21.11 -16.26 -0.12
N ASN A 256 20.85 -16.49 1.18
CA ASN A 256 21.05 -17.80 1.78
C ASN A 256 20.16 -18.86 1.11
N ASN A 257 18.89 -18.53 0.93
CA ASN A 257 17.89 -19.39 0.31
C ASN A 257 16.81 -18.52 -0.39
N PRO A 258 15.94 -19.11 -1.21
CA PRO A 258 14.88 -18.36 -1.91
C PRO A 258 13.94 -17.59 -1.00
N LEU A 259 13.63 -18.15 0.17
CA LEU A 259 12.75 -17.50 1.15
C LEU A 259 13.42 -16.25 1.73
N ALA A 260 14.73 -16.27 1.99
CA ALA A 260 15.49 -15.11 2.45
C ALA A 260 15.47 -13.97 1.42
N GLU A 261 15.63 -14.28 0.15
CA GLU A 261 15.53 -13.28 -0.94
C GLU A 261 14.14 -12.66 -1.01
N LEU A 262 13.10 -13.48 -1.00
CA LEU A 262 11.71 -13.04 -1.10
C LEU A 262 11.32 -12.15 0.08
N THR A 263 11.64 -12.57 1.29
CA THR A 263 11.33 -11.80 2.50
C THR A 263 12.13 -10.51 2.58
N HIS A 264 13.39 -10.49 2.12
CA HIS A 264 14.18 -9.26 2.06
C HIS A 264 13.55 -8.22 1.13
N LYS A 265 13.04 -8.64 -0.03
CA LYS A 265 12.33 -7.76 -0.98
C LYS A 265 11.02 -7.20 -0.43
N ARG A 266 10.37 -7.89 0.51
CA ARG A 266 9.10 -7.48 1.16
C ARG A 266 9.29 -6.79 2.52
N ARG A 267 10.52 -6.45 2.88
CA ARG A 267 10.88 -5.79 4.15
C ARG A 267 10.47 -4.32 4.14
N LEU A 268 9.87 -3.88 5.23
CA LEU A 268 9.51 -2.49 5.49
C LEU A 268 10.33 -1.96 6.67
N SER A 269 11.12 -0.93 6.45
CA SER A 269 11.98 -0.32 7.47
C SER A 269 11.43 1.03 7.93
N ALA A 270 11.33 1.24 9.23
CA ALA A 270 11.05 2.55 9.82
C ALA A 270 12.32 3.42 9.94
N LEU A 271 13.49 2.86 9.65
CA LEU A 271 14.80 3.51 9.73
C LEU A 271 15.17 4.16 8.39
N GLY A 272 16.15 5.04 8.41
CA GLY A 272 16.73 5.62 7.20
C GLY A 272 16.42 7.10 6.99
N PRO A 273 16.73 7.66 5.82
CA PRO A 273 16.51 9.09 5.53
C PRO A 273 15.03 9.46 5.63
N GLY A 274 14.72 10.41 6.50
CA GLY A 274 13.34 10.82 6.81
C GLY A 274 12.58 9.82 7.68
N GLY A 275 13.25 8.84 8.28
CA GLY A 275 12.70 7.87 9.22
C GLY A 275 13.08 8.12 10.68
N LEU A 276 12.85 7.11 11.51
CA LEU A 276 13.20 7.10 12.93
C LEU A 276 14.68 6.74 13.13
N SER A 277 15.28 7.20 14.22
CA SER A 277 16.53 6.66 14.74
C SER A 277 16.21 5.62 15.82
N ARG A 278 17.06 4.59 15.94
CA ARG A 278 16.89 3.52 16.95
C ARG A 278 16.73 4.06 18.35
N ASP A 279 17.56 5.03 18.73
CA ASP A 279 17.62 5.60 20.09
C ASP A 279 16.41 6.47 20.43
N ARG A 280 15.69 6.97 19.42
CA ARG A 280 14.51 7.84 19.57
C ARG A 280 13.19 7.11 19.40
N ALA A 281 13.21 5.84 19.02
CA ALA A 281 12.03 5.01 18.86
C ALA A 281 11.58 4.46 20.22
N GLY A 282 10.50 4.98 20.75
CA GLY A 282 9.83 4.47 21.97
C GLY A 282 9.12 3.14 21.72
N PHE A 283 8.47 2.62 22.77
CA PHE A 283 7.69 1.38 22.70
C PHE A 283 6.48 1.50 21.78
N GLU A 284 5.78 2.64 21.79
CA GLU A 284 4.57 2.87 21.01
C GLU A 284 4.76 2.61 19.50
N VAL A 285 5.92 3.03 18.94
CA VAL A 285 6.22 2.84 17.52
C VAL A 285 6.58 1.39 17.18
N ARG A 286 6.99 0.60 18.19
CA ARG A 286 7.43 -0.80 18.06
C ARG A 286 6.29 -1.80 18.27
N ASP A 287 5.20 -1.33 18.87
CA ASP A 287 4.04 -2.16 19.16
C ASP A 287 3.24 -2.49 17.89
N VAL A 288 2.46 -3.57 17.98
CA VAL A 288 1.53 -3.96 16.93
C VAL A 288 0.25 -3.17 17.10
N HIS A 289 -0.08 -2.36 16.10
CA HIS A 289 -1.31 -1.60 16.06
C HIS A 289 -2.43 -2.41 15.39
N TYR A 290 -3.71 -2.22 15.76
CA TYR A 290 -4.81 -2.98 15.14
C TYR A 290 -4.89 -2.83 13.62
N THR A 291 -4.46 -1.70 13.05
CA THR A 291 -4.40 -1.48 11.60
C THR A 291 -3.36 -2.31 10.87
N HIS A 292 -2.48 -3.02 11.60
CA HIS A 292 -1.52 -3.94 11.01
C HIS A 292 -2.18 -5.21 10.45
N TYR A 293 -3.41 -5.51 10.90
CA TYR A 293 -4.15 -6.69 10.44
C TYR A 293 -4.28 -6.71 8.91
N GLY A 294 -3.86 -7.81 8.29
CA GLY A 294 -3.87 -7.98 6.84
C GLY A 294 -2.84 -7.13 6.07
N ARG A 295 -2.06 -6.27 6.72
CA ARG A 295 -1.10 -5.35 6.11
C ARG A 295 0.34 -5.65 6.50
N LEU A 296 0.62 -5.73 7.78
CA LEU A 296 1.95 -6.04 8.32
C LEU A 296 1.88 -7.28 9.19
N CYS A 297 2.86 -8.18 9.02
CA CYS A 297 2.95 -9.37 9.86
C CYS A 297 3.25 -8.99 11.32
N PRO A 298 2.45 -9.45 12.30
CA PRO A 298 2.70 -9.16 13.71
C PRO A 298 3.81 -10.00 14.32
N ILE A 299 4.21 -11.09 13.65
CA ILE A 299 5.14 -12.09 14.17
C ILE A 299 6.55 -11.87 13.60
N GLU A 300 6.69 -11.68 12.30
CA GLU A 300 8.00 -11.56 11.66
C GLU A 300 8.60 -10.17 11.90
N THR A 301 9.55 -10.09 12.82
CA THR A 301 10.36 -8.91 13.12
C THR A 301 11.73 -9.36 13.63
N PRO A 302 12.82 -8.58 13.43
CA PRO A 302 14.11 -8.90 14.02
C PRO A 302 14.06 -8.90 15.55
N GLU A 303 14.90 -9.72 16.16
CA GLU A 303 15.16 -9.67 17.60
C GLU A 303 16.19 -8.57 17.92
N GLY A 304 16.13 -8.01 19.14
CA GLY A 304 17.08 -7.02 19.62
C GLY A 304 16.72 -5.56 19.29
N PRO A 305 17.70 -4.68 19.05
CA PRO A 305 17.48 -3.21 18.97
C PRO A 305 16.52 -2.76 17.87
N ASN A 306 16.34 -3.57 16.84
CA ASN A 306 15.49 -3.26 15.69
C ASN A 306 14.07 -3.84 15.80
N ILE A 307 13.71 -4.45 16.92
CA ILE A 307 12.38 -5.05 17.12
C ILE A 307 11.29 -4.00 16.87
N GLY A 308 10.27 -4.35 16.09
CA GLY A 308 9.15 -3.47 15.74
C GLY A 308 9.49 -2.33 14.78
N LEU A 309 10.78 -2.03 14.50
CA LEU A 309 11.20 -1.00 13.54
C LEU A 309 11.39 -1.56 12.13
N ILE A 310 11.57 -2.85 12.03
CA ILE A 310 11.63 -3.57 10.76
C ILE A 310 10.48 -4.57 10.78
N SER A 311 9.60 -4.44 9.82
CA SER A 311 8.40 -5.25 9.64
C SER A 311 8.37 -5.84 8.25
N TYR A 312 7.48 -6.79 8.02
CA TYR A 312 7.32 -7.44 6.72
C TYR A 312 5.88 -7.33 6.24
N LEU A 313 5.72 -7.12 4.95
CA LEU A 313 4.43 -7.01 4.31
C LEU A 313 3.68 -8.34 4.40
N ALA A 314 2.41 -8.31 4.78
CA ALA A 314 1.56 -9.50 4.82
C ALA A 314 1.37 -10.10 3.42
N THR A 315 0.98 -11.38 3.36
CA THR A 315 0.92 -12.15 2.10
C THR A 315 0.04 -11.53 1.04
N TYR A 316 -1.14 -11.05 1.40
CA TYR A 316 -2.12 -10.48 0.47
C TYR A 316 -2.08 -8.97 0.35
N ALA A 317 -1.27 -8.29 1.17
CA ALA A 317 -1.18 -6.85 1.19
C ALA A 317 -0.54 -6.27 -0.07
N LYS A 318 -1.05 -5.13 -0.50
CA LYS A 318 -0.53 -4.33 -1.63
C LYS A 318 -0.22 -2.91 -1.18
N ILE A 319 0.62 -2.22 -1.93
CA ILE A 319 0.92 -0.80 -1.71
C ILE A 319 0.24 -0.02 -2.84
N ASN A 320 -0.58 0.96 -2.48
CA ASN A 320 -1.31 1.78 -3.44
C ASN A 320 -0.44 2.87 -4.07
N LYS A 321 -1.01 3.61 -5.03
CA LYS A 321 -0.36 4.71 -5.74
C LYS A 321 0.14 5.86 -4.86
N TYR A 322 -0.39 5.98 -3.63
CA TYR A 322 0.02 6.97 -2.64
C TYR A 322 1.04 6.46 -1.63
N GLY A 323 1.31 5.15 -1.62
CA GLY A 323 2.23 4.50 -0.68
C GLY A 323 1.56 3.94 0.57
N PHE A 324 0.24 3.94 0.68
CA PHE A 324 -0.47 3.29 1.79
C PHE A 324 -0.60 1.80 1.54
N VAL A 325 -0.56 1.03 2.62
CA VAL A 325 -0.74 -0.43 2.55
C VAL A 325 -2.22 -0.76 2.58
N GLU A 326 -2.67 -1.53 1.60
CA GLU A 326 -4.04 -1.99 1.44
C GLU A 326 -4.15 -3.48 1.70
N ALA A 327 -5.29 -3.89 2.26
CA ALA A 327 -5.65 -5.28 2.47
C ALA A 327 -6.91 -5.64 1.66
N PRO A 328 -7.05 -6.90 1.17
CA PRO A 328 -8.20 -7.32 0.39
C PRO A 328 -9.34 -7.79 1.30
N TYR A 329 -10.57 -7.45 0.92
CA TYR A 329 -11.80 -7.87 1.58
C TYR A 329 -12.86 -8.25 0.55
N ARG A 330 -13.68 -9.25 0.87
CA ARG A 330 -14.85 -9.63 0.07
C ARG A 330 -16.04 -8.77 0.47
N LYS A 331 -16.72 -8.21 -0.50
CA LYS A 331 -17.89 -7.36 -0.27
C LYS A 331 -19.10 -8.20 0.10
N VAL A 332 -19.89 -7.73 1.06
CA VAL A 332 -21.16 -8.32 1.45
C VAL A 332 -22.29 -7.46 0.89
N ASP A 333 -23.22 -8.09 0.18
CA ASP A 333 -24.43 -7.42 -0.27
C ASP A 333 -25.44 -7.37 0.88
N LYS A 334 -25.69 -6.17 1.39
CA LYS A 334 -26.62 -5.94 2.51
C LYS A 334 -28.08 -6.25 2.18
N ALA A 335 -28.47 -6.20 0.91
CA ALA A 335 -29.84 -6.48 0.51
C ALA A 335 -30.18 -7.97 0.58
N THR A 336 -29.21 -8.82 0.23
CA THR A 336 -29.38 -10.28 0.20
C THR A 336 -28.69 -10.98 1.36
N GLY A 337 -27.76 -10.31 2.05
CA GLY A 337 -26.89 -10.92 3.09
C GLY A 337 -25.87 -11.89 2.51
N THR A 338 -25.54 -11.79 1.21
CA THR A 338 -24.64 -12.68 0.49
C THR A 338 -23.22 -12.12 0.46
N VAL A 339 -22.24 -12.96 0.73
CA VAL A 339 -20.82 -12.64 0.52
C VAL A 339 -20.50 -12.81 -0.97
N THR A 340 -20.13 -11.72 -1.63
CA THR A 340 -19.82 -11.73 -3.07
C THR A 340 -18.37 -12.18 -3.30
N ASP A 341 -18.04 -12.55 -4.55
CA ASP A 341 -16.65 -12.83 -4.95
C ASP A 341 -15.89 -11.57 -5.36
N GLU A 342 -16.54 -10.41 -5.27
CA GLU A 342 -15.89 -9.12 -5.50
C GLU A 342 -14.90 -8.83 -4.38
N VAL A 343 -13.60 -8.71 -4.72
CA VAL A 343 -12.53 -8.38 -3.78
C VAL A 343 -12.17 -6.93 -3.92
N VAL A 344 -12.31 -6.18 -2.84
CA VAL A 344 -11.97 -4.75 -2.75
C VAL A 344 -10.73 -4.60 -1.88
N TYR A 345 -9.75 -3.84 -2.36
CA TYR A 345 -8.58 -3.45 -1.57
C TYR A 345 -8.86 -2.12 -0.88
N MET A 346 -8.69 -2.09 0.44
CA MET A 346 -8.96 -0.91 1.27
C MET A 346 -7.74 -0.50 2.10
N THR A 347 -7.57 0.81 2.24
CA THR A 347 -6.63 1.39 3.21
C THR A 347 -7.17 1.27 4.63
N ALA A 348 -6.32 1.50 5.64
CA ALA A 348 -6.74 1.35 7.04
C ALA A 348 -7.80 2.37 7.47
N ASP A 349 -7.75 3.56 6.93
CA ASP A 349 -8.72 4.63 7.23
C ASP A 349 -10.08 4.41 6.54
N GLU A 350 -10.12 3.70 5.42
CA GLU A 350 -11.36 3.25 4.79
C GLU A 350 -11.98 2.08 5.57
N GLU A 351 -11.15 1.10 5.98
CA GLU A 351 -11.60 -0.06 6.77
C GLU A 351 -12.25 0.34 8.10
N ASP A 352 -11.76 1.40 8.75
CA ASP A 352 -12.29 1.91 10.03
C ASP A 352 -13.77 2.30 9.98
N GLU A 353 -14.34 2.51 8.81
CA GLU A 353 -15.74 2.90 8.61
C GLU A 353 -16.67 1.70 8.50
N TYR A 354 -16.12 0.49 8.28
CA TYR A 354 -16.88 -0.70 7.97
C TYR A 354 -16.78 -1.78 9.06
N ILE A 355 -17.79 -2.64 9.11
CA ILE A 355 -17.78 -3.85 9.93
C ILE A 355 -17.31 -5.00 9.06
N VAL A 356 -16.23 -5.64 9.47
CA VAL A 356 -15.60 -6.71 8.72
C VAL A 356 -15.73 -8.03 9.48
N ALA A 357 -16.36 -9.03 8.84
CA ALA A 357 -16.47 -10.38 9.40
C ALA A 357 -15.18 -11.15 9.23
N GLN A 358 -14.93 -12.10 10.15
CA GLN A 358 -13.79 -13.02 10.06
C GLN A 358 -13.98 -14.05 8.95
N ALA A 359 -12.87 -14.46 8.31
CA ALA A 359 -12.90 -15.47 7.25
C ALA A 359 -13.34 -16.88 7.70
N ASN A 360 -13.31 -17.15 9.01
CA ASN A 360 -13.69 -18.45 9.57
C ASN A 360 -15.20 -18.62 9.78
N GLU A 361 -15.99 -17.57 9.57
CA GLU A 361 -17.44 -17.69 9.72
C GLU A 361 -18.02 -18.62 8.66
N PRO A 362 -18.89 -19.58 9.09
CA PRO A 362 -19.46 -20.55 8.18
C PRO A 362 -20.46 -19.89 7.23
N LEU A 363 -20.27 -20.16 5.94
CA LEU A 363 -21.17 -19.77 4.86
C LEU A 363 -21.92 -21.01 4.36
N ASP A 364 -23.15 -20.82 3.86
CA ASP A 364 -23.91 -21.85 3.17
C ASP A 364 -23.45 -21.99 1.69
N GLU A 365 -24.08 -22.90 0.94
CA GLU A 365 -23.78 -23.14 -0.48
C GLU A 365 -24.04 -21.90 -1.36
N ASN A 366 -24.84 -20.94 -0.89
CA ASN A 366 -25.18 -19.70 -1.58
C ASN A 366 -24.37 -18.50 -1.05
N ASN A 367 -23.31 -18.74 -0.28
CA ASN A 367 -22.48 -17.71 0.35
C ASN A 367 -23.22 -16.79 1.34
N HIS A 368 -24.30 -17.26 2.01
CA HIS A 368 -24.94 -16.54 3.11
C HIS A 368 -24.35 -16.97 4.45
N PHE A 369 -24.36 -16.06 5.42
CA PHE A 369 -23.97 -16.38 6.78
C PHE A 369 -24.99 -17.36 7.39
N VAL A 370 -24.49 -18.49 7.90
CA VAL A 370 -25.32 -19.51 8.56
C VAL A 370 -25.85 -19.02 9.91
N ARG A 371 -25.09 -18.20 10.61
CA ARG A 371 -25.43 -17.65 11.92
C ARG A 371 -26.04 -16.27 11.82
N PRO A 372 -27.06 -15.94 12.60
CA PRO A 372 -27.64 -14.59 12.65
C PRO A 372 -26.68 -13.57 13.27
N ARG A 373 -25.74 -14.03 14.13
CA ARG A 373 -24.67 -13.23 14.69
C ARG A 373 -23.32 -13.77 14.23
N VAL A 374 -22.47 -12.87 13.78
CA VAL A 374 -21.20 -13.13 13.12
C VAL A 374 -20.08 -12.43 13.91
N SER A 375 -18.99 -13.14 14.15
CA SER A 375 -17.80 -12.57 14.75
C SER A 375 -17.14 -11.61 13.75
N GLY A 376 -16.99 -10.38 14.16
CA GLY A 376 -16.44 -9.33 13.32
C GLY A 376 -15.61 -8.33 14.11
N ARG A 377 -14.96 -7.44 13.38
CA ARG A 377 -14.23 -6.30 13.95
C ARG A 377 -14.71 -4.98 13.37
N HIS A 378 -14.70 -3.97 14.20
CA HIS A 378 -14.88 -2.58 13.82
C HIS A 378 -13.82 -1.77 14.55
N ARG A 379 -12.86 -1.21 13.81
CA ARG A 379 -11.66 -0.59 14.38
C ARG A 379 -10.91 -1.57 15.31
N ASN A 380 -10.70 -1.17 16.57
CA ASN A 380 -10.04 -2.00 17.59
C ASN A 380 -10.99 -2.97 18.31
N ASP A 381 -12.29 -2.84 18.14
CA ASP A 381 -13.29 -3.65 18.85
C ASP A 381 -13.61 -4.92 18.06
N ILE A 382 -13.46 -6.06 18.73
CA ILE A 382 -13.83 -7.37 18.22
C ILE A 382 -15.06 -7.85 19.01
N GLN A 383 -16.18 -8.01 18.32
CA GLN A 383 -17.43 -8.44 18.93
C GLN A 383 -18.32 -9.17 17.92
N GLU A 384 -19.45 -9.68 18.41
CA GLU A 384 -20.47 -10.28 17.55
C GLU A 384 -21.41 -9.19 17.03
N PHE A 385 -21.54 -9.11 15.72
CA PHE A 385 -22.46 -8.22 15.02
C PHE A 385 -23.61 -9.01 14.40
N ASP A 386 -24.73 -8.36 14.17
CA ASP A 386 -25.80 -8.95 13.35
C ASP A 386 -25.35 -9.07 11.90
N ALA A 387 -25.63 -10.22 11.27
CA ALA A 387 -25.19 -10.50 9.89
C ALA A 387 -25.62 -9.42 8.87
N SER A 388 -26.74 -8.73 9.12
CA SER A 388 -27.23 -7.62 8.30
C SER A 388 -26.40 -6.33 8.40
N GLN A 389 -25.59 -6.19 9.42
CA GLN A 389 -24.74 -5.02 9.65
C GLN A 389 -23.35 -5.16 9.01
N VAL A 390 -22.96 -6.37 8.64
CA VAL A 390 -21.64 -6.66 8.09
C VAL A 390 -21.50 -6.09 6.68
N ASP A 391 -20.43 -5.33 6.45
CA ASP A 391 -20.12 -4.69 5.17
C ASP A 391 -19.18 -5.54 4.30
N TYR A 392 -18.18 -6.15 4.94
CA TYR A 392 -17.13 -6.92 4.28
C TYR A 392 -16.77 -8.17 5.08
N MET A 393 -16.10 -9.09 4.43
CA MET A 393 -15.56 -10.30 5.03
C MET A 393 -14.09 -10.47 4.63
N ASP A 394 -13.26 -10.98 5.54
CA ASP A 394 -11.86 -11.31 5.25
C ASP A 394 -11.79 -12.37 4.13
N VAL A 395 -10.80 -12.23 3.24
CA VAL A 395 -10.57 -13.18 2.14
C VAL A 395 -10.07 -14.53 2.66
N SER A 396 -9.14 -14.50 3.62
CA SER A 396 -8.52 -15.70 4.17
C SER A 396 -7.95 -15.42 5.57
N PRO A 397 -7.96 -16.41 6.49
CA PRO A 397 -7.27 -16.27 7.79
C PRO A 397 -5.75 -16.07 7.65
N ARG A 398 -5.16 -16.52 6.55
CA ARG A 398 -3.72 -16.40 6.25
C ARG A 398 -3.27 -14.99 5.88
N MET A 399 -4.21 -14.07 5.66
CA MET A 399 -3.89 -12.72 5.22
C MET A 399 -3.12 -11.89 6.25
N MET A 400 -3.13 -12.27 7.52
CA MET A 400 -2.48 -11.48 8.58
C MET A 400 -0.98 -11.75 8.73
N VAL A 401 -0.45 -12.80 8.12
CA VAL A 401 0.96 -13.22 8.29
C VAL A 401 1.78 -12.97 7.04
N SER A 402 3.11 -12.86 7.21
CA SER A 402 4.07 -12.76 6.10
C SER A 402 4.31 -14.13 5.46
N VAL A 403 5.03 -14.13 4.33
CA VAL A 403 5.35 -15.37 3.59
C VAL A 403 6.16 -16.34 4.45
N ALA A 404 7.20 -15.89 5.16
CA ALA A 404 8.00 -16.76 6.01
C ALA A 404 7.19 -17.35 7.16
N THR A 405 6.36 -16.56 7.81
CA THR A 405 5.48 -17.02 8.89
C THR A 405 4.41 -17.97 8.37
N ALA A 406 3.89 -17.76 7.16
CA ALA A 406 2.91 -18.64 6.53
C ALA A 406 3.48 -20.03 6.17
N CYS A 407 4.80 -20.19 6.11
CA CYS A 407 5.47 -21.48 5.94
C CYS A 407 5.63 -22.30 7.23
N ILE A 408 5.23 -21.77 8.38
CA ILE A 408 5.30 -22.50 9.66
C ILE A 408 4.07 -23.40 9.80
N PRO A 409 4.22 -24.72 9.80
CA PRO A 409 3.08 -25.63 10.02
C PRO A 409 2.61 -25.55 11.48
N PHE A 410 1.30 -25.68 11.70
CA PHE A 410 0.66 -25.62 13.02
C PHE A 410 0.97 -24.32 13.82
N LEU A 411 1.10 -23.20 13.10
CA LEU A 411 1.41 -21.90 13.68
C LEU A 411 0.47 -21.51 14.83
N GLU A 412 -0.80 -21.88 14.73
CA GLU A 412 -1.84 -21.61 15.72
C GLU A 412 -1.60 -22.27 17.08
N ASN A 413 -0.76 -23.31 17.13
CA ASN A 413 -0.39 -24.04 18.35
C ASN A 413 0.91 -23.52 18.98
N ASP A 414 1.63 -22.65 18.29
CA ASP A 414 2.92 -22.14 18.75
C ASP A 414 2.77 -20.85 19.56
N ASP A 415 3.63 -20.68 20.57
CA ASP A 415 3.79 -19.40 21.24
C ASP A 415 4.35 -18.35 20.27
N CYS A 416 3.84 -17.12 20.36
CA CYS A 416 4.21 -16.02 19.48
C CYS A 416 5.72 -15.75 19.45
N ASN A 417 6.39 -15.83 20.61
CA ASN A 417 7.84 -15.64 20.72
C ASN A 417 8.62 -16.71 19.93
N ARG A 418 8.16 -17.97 19.99
CA ARG A 418 8.78 -19.08 19.27
C ARG A 418 8.49 -19.05 17.78
N ALA A 419 7.30 -18.61 17.38
CA ALA A 419 6.96 -18.36 15.98
C ALA A 419 7.84 -17.27 15.36
N LEU A 420 8.13 -16.18 16.09
CA LEU A 420 9.05 -15.12 15.68
C LEU A 420 10.46 -15.67 15.44
N MET A 421 10.98 -16.43 16.42
CA MET A 421 12.30 -17.05 16.28
C MET A 421 12.35 -18.03 15.10
N GLY A 422 11.34 -18.88 14.94
CA GLY A 422 11.24 -19.85 13.84
C GLY A 422 11.17 -19.16 12.47
N SER A 423 10.39 -18.12 12.33
CA SER A 423 10.30 -17.31 11.11
C SER A 423 11.66 -16.70 10.74
N ASN A 424 12.39 -16.15 11.71
CA ASN A 424 13.72 -15.61 11.51
C ASN A 424 14.76 -16.70 11.14
N MET A 425 14.67 -17.89 11.76
CA MET A 425 15.59 -19.00 11.49
C MET A 425 15.40 -19.61 10.10
N GLN A 426 14.19 -19.67 9.56
CA GLN A 426 13.96 -20.14 8.18
C GLN A 426 14.80 -19.38 7.16
N ARG A 427 15.01 -18.08 7.35
CA ARG A 427 15.81 -17.23 6.47
C ARG A 427 17.32 -17.51 6.54
N GLN A 428 17.78 -18.17 7.60
CA GLN A 428 19.19 -18.48 7.83
C GLN A 428 19.59 -19.89 7.33
N ALA A 429 18.61 -20.67 6.85
CA ALA A 429 18.87 -22.03 6.38
C ALA A 429 19.82 -22.03 5.17
N VAL A 430 20.88 -22.82 5.26
CA VAL A 430 21.86 -22.99 4.18
C VAL A 430 21.33 -24.02 3.17
N PRO A 431 21.43 -23.77 1.84
CA PRO A 431 21.03 -24.72 0.82
C PRO A 431 21.84 -26.02 0.94
N LEU A 432 21.15 -27.14 1.08
CA LEU A 432 21.76 -28.45 1.17
C LEU A 432 22.05 -28.99 -0.24
N MET A 433 23.03 -29.89 -0.36
CA MET A 433 23.35 -30.58 -1.64
C MET A 433 22.17 -31.44 -2.11
N VAL A 434 21.51 -32.13 -1.17
CA VAL A 434 20.30 -32.92 -1.42
C VAL A 434 19.28 -32.54 -0.38
N THR A 435 18.27 -31.82 -0.81
CA THR A 435 17.13 -31.42 -0.01
C THR A 435 16.02 -32.46 -0.11
N GLN A 436 15.11 -32.45 0.83
CA GLN A 436 13.88 -33.23 0.80
C GLN A 436 12.68 -32.32 0.90
N GLN A 437 11.66 -32.62 0.10
CA GLN A 437 10.38 -31.94 0.21
C GLN A 437 9.78 -32.20 1.61
N PRO A 438 9.26 -31.18 2.30
CA PRO A 438 8.69 -31.37 3.64
C PRO A 438 7.43 -32.24 3.55
N LEU A 439 7.34 -33.25 4.41
CA LEU A 439 6.16 -34.12 4.53
C LEU A 439 4.98 -33.38 5.18
N VAL A 440 5.27 -32.44 6.07
CA VAL A 440 4.31 -31.57 6.73
C VAL A 440 4.57 -30.14 6.25
N ALA A 441 3.63 -29.56 5.53
CA ALA A 441 3.76 -28.27 4.88
C ALA A 441 2.43 -27.49 4.96
N THR A 442 2.46 -26.22 4.62
CA THR A 442 1.30 -25.32 4.63
C THR A 442 0.70 -25.08 3.24
N GLY A 443 1.39 -25.49 2.17
CA GLY A 443 1.04 -25.20 0.78
C GLY A 443 1.57 -23.83 0.30
N MET A 444 2.14 -23.02 1.17
CA MET A 444 2.77 -21.75 0.78
C MET A 444 4.12 -21.95 0.11
N GLU A 445 4.77 -23.08 0.35
CA GLU A 445 6.12 -23.43 -0.13
C GLU A 445 6.20 -23.42 -1.65
N TYR A 446 5.19 -24.00 -2.34
CA TYR A 446 5.14 -24.01 -3.79
C TYR A 446 5.01 -22.59 -4.35
N LYS A 447 4.05 -21.82 -3.83
CA LYS A 447 3.82 -20.43 -4.26
C LYS A 447 5.03 -19.54 -4.03
N ALA A 448 5.68 -19.70 -2.87
CA ALA A 448 6.89 -18.93 -2.54
C ALA A 448 8.07 -19.31 -3.45
N ALA A 449 8.24 -20.57 -3.82
CA ALA A 449 9.30 -21.02 -4.73
C ALA A 449 9.09 -20.49 -6.15
N THR A 450 7.88 -20.58 -6.68
CA THR A 450 7.56 -20.12 -8.03
C THR A 450 7.66 -18.59 -8.15
N ASP A 451 7.11 -17.84 -7.19
CA ASP A 451 7.12 -16.37 -7.19
C ASP A 451 8.50 -15.77 -6.87
N SER A 452 9.38 -16.50 -6.21
CA SER A 452 10.75 -16.04 -5.93
C SER A 452 11.63 -15.92 -7.18
N GLY A 453 11.24 -16.59 -8.29
CA GLY A 453 12.02 -16.65 -9.53
C GLY A 453 13.26 -17.52 -9.46
N VAL A 454 13.39 -18.36 -8.43
CA VAL A 454 14.51 -19.32 -8.27
C VAL A 454 14.29 -20.56 -9.14
N CYS A 455 13.04 -20.99 -9.29
CA CYS A 455 12.65 -22.05 -10.21
C CYS A 455 12.46 -21.48 -11.62
N VAL A 456 12.80 -22.26 -12.64
CA VAL A 456 12.52 -21.92 -14.04
C VAL A 456 11.14 -22.43 -14.39
N LEU A 457 10.26 -21.53 -14.83
CA LEU A 457 8.88 -21.83 -15.19
C LEU A 457 8.71 -21.81 -16.72
N ALA A 458 7.82 -22.66 -17.25
CA ALA A 458 7.43 -22.61 -18.65
C ALA A 458 6.63 -21.33 -18.94
N ALA A 459 7.01 -20.59 -19.99
CA ALA A 459 6.32 -19.38 -20.42
C ALA A 459 5.04 -19.72 -21.22
N HIS A 460 5.09 -20.77 -22.03
CA HIS A 460 4.00 -21.22 -22.89
C HIS A 460 3.79 -22.74 -22.78
N ASP A 461 2.63 -23.18 -23.22
CA ASP A 461 2.31 -24.59 -23.36
C ASP A 461 3.15 -25.23 -24.48
N GLY A 462 3.72 -26.41 -24.23
CA GLY A 462 4.56 -27.06 -25.25
C GLY A 462 5.01 -28.44 -24.87
N THR A 463 5.91 -28.99 -25.70
CA THR A 463 6.58 -30.28 -25.47
C THR A 463 8.08 -30.05 -25.35
N VAL A 464 8.69 -30.67 -24.34
CA VAL A 464 10.12 -30.57 -24.09
C VAL A 464 10.87 -31.32 -25.20
N GLU A 465 11.64 -30.58 -26.00
CA GLU A 465 12.39 -31.11 -27.13
C GLU A 465 13.81 -31.50 -26.74
N TYR A 466 14.44 -30.69 -25.89
CA TYR A 466 15.84 -30.90 -25.49
C TYR A 466 16.04 -30.51 -24.02
N VAL A 467 16.76 -31.35 -23.30
CA VAL A 467 17.16 -31.09 -21.90
C VAL A 467 18.63 -31.42 -21.74
N ASP A 468 19.37 -30.44 -21.22
CA ASP A 468 20.76 -30.59 -20.82
C ASP A 468 20.96 -29.90 -19.47
N ALA A 469 22.14 -30.04 -18.88
CA ALA A 469 22.49 -29.36 -17.63
C ALA A 469 22.45 -27.84 -17.73
N ASP A 470 22.71 -27.28 -18.91
CA ASP A 470 22.82 -25.82 -19.13
C ASP A 470 21.60 -25.20 -19.75
N LYS A 471 20.73 -25.95 -20.44
CA LYS A 471 19.57 -25.43 -21.13
C LYS A 471 18.44 -26.42 -21.28
N ILE A 472 17.22 -25.88 -21.37
CA ILE A 472 16.00 -26.61 -21.71
C ILE A 472 15.36 -25.92 -22.92
N ILE A 473 14.91 -26.71 -23.91
CA ILE A 473 14.18 -26.19 -25.08
C ILE A 473 12.80 -26.81 -25.09
N VAL A 474 11.78 -25.95 -25.09
CA VAL A 474 10.36 -26.32 -25.17
C VAL A 474 9.82 -25.87 -26.51
N ARG A 475 9.25 -26.80 -27.28
CA ARG A 475 8.58 -26.51 -28.54
C ARG A 475 7.11 -26.20 -28.26
N CYS A 476 6.70 -24.99 -28.58
CA CYS A 476 5.31 -24.53 -28.38
C CYS A 476 4.40 -25.03 -29.51
N ALA A 477 3.09 -24.99 -29.26
CA ALA A 477 2.07 -25.44 -30.21
C ALA A 477 2.03 -24.59 -31.51
N ASP A 478 2.51 -23.36 -31.49
CA ASP A 478 2.62 -22.47 -32.63
C ASP A 478 3.89 -22.72 -33.50
N GLY A 479 4.72 -23.70 -33.13
CA GLY A 479 5.97 -24.05 -33.80
C GLY A 479 7.17 -23.23 -33.36
N SER A 480 7.02 -22.24 -32.46
CA SER A 480 8.13 -21.52 -31.84
C SER A 480 8.87 -22.42 -30.84
N ALA A 481 10.10 -22.07 -30.51
CA ALA A 481 10.90 -22.79 -29.51
C ALA A 481 11.34 -21.82 -28.42
N ASP A 482 10.92 -22.07 -27.20
CA ASP A 482 11.39 -21.36 -26.01
C ASP A 482 12.66 -22.00 -25.48
N THR A 483 13.71 -21.19 -25.30
CA THR A 483 14.99 -21.66 -24.76
C THR A 483 15.21 -21.06 -23.39
N TYR A 484 15.42 -21.94 -22.40
CA TYR A 484 15.69 -21.58 -21.01
C TYR A 484 17.13 -21.92 -20.67
N GLU A 485 17.94 -20.89 -20.38
CA GLU A 485 19.32 -21.06 -19.90
C GLU A 485 19.31 -21.22 -18.37
N LEU A 486 20.02 -22.22 -17.86
CA LEU A 486 20.08 -22.56 -16.45
C LEU A 486 21.32 -21.94 -15.77
N ILE A 487 21.12 -21.40 -14.58
CA ILE A 487 22.21 -20.88 -13.75
C ILE A 487 22.98 -22.06 -13.16
N LYS A 488 24.29 -22.09 -13.44
CA LYS A 488 25.17 -23.17 -12.99
C LYS A 488 26.24 -22.65 -12.03
N PHE A 489 26.30 -23.24 -10.85
CA PHE A 489 27.38 -23.08 -9.85
C PHE A 489 27.74 -21.61 -9.54
N MET A 490 26.78 -20.70 -9.58
CA MET A 490 27.02 -19.29 -9.31
C MET A 490 27.14 -19.05 -7.80
N ARG A 491 28.15 -18.25 -7.41
CA ARG A 491 28.31 -17.86 -6.00
C ARG A 491 27.22 -16.86 -5.58
N SER A 492 26.55 -17.11 -4.45
CA SER A 492 25.65 -16.14 -3.82
C SER A 492 26.42 -15.08 -3.00
N ASN A 493 25.71 -14.03 -2.53
CA ASN A 493 26.29 -13.00 -1.67
C ASN A 493 26.86 -13.55 -0.36
N GLN A 494 26.26 -14.60 0.19
CA GLN A 494 26.69 -15.28 1.41
C GLN A 494 27.70 -16.42 1.17
N GLY A 495 28.16 -16.58 -0.06
CA GLY A 495 29.12 -17.59 -0.42
C GLY A 495 28.55 -18.99 -0.67
N ASN A 496 27.23 -19.13 -0.76
CA ASN A 496 26.56 -20.37 -1.13
C ASN A 496 26.60 -20.62 -2.63
N CYS A 497 26.30 -21.83 -3.05
CA CYS A 497 26.27 -22.22 -4.46
C CYS A 497 24.85 -22.22 -4.99
N ASN A 498 24.55 -21.34 -5.95
CA ASN A 498 23.30 -21.32 -6.69
C ASN A 498 23.46 -22.18 -7.95
N ASN A 499 22.68 -23.25 -8.02
CA ASN A 499 22.70 -24.19 -9.14
C ASN A 499 21.28 -24.62 -9.47
N GLN A 500 20.87 -24.45 -10.72
CA GLN A 500 19.59 -24.91 -11.23
C GLN A 500 19.73 -26.29 -11.85
N ARG A 501 18.76 -27.17 -11.58
CA ARG A 501 18.70 -28.55 -12.07
C ARG A 501 17.39 -28.78 -12.81
N PRO A 502 17.41 -29.29 -14.05
CA PRO A 502 16.21 -29.67 -14.76
C PRO A 502 15.49 -30.83 -14.04
N ILE A 503 14.17 -30.77 -14.01
CA ILE A 503 13.30 -31.82 -13.44
C ILE A 503 12.44 -32.50 -14.50
N VAL A 504 12.33 -31.89 -15.69
CA VAL A 504 11.56 -32.41 -16.83
C VAL A 504 12.39 -33.31 -17.72
N ASN A 505 11.73 -34.22 -18.45
CA ASN A 505 12.35 -35.14 -19.39
C ASN A 505 11.98 -34.76 -20.83
N VAL A 506 12.85 -35.20 -21.79
CA VAL A 506 12.59 -35.01 -23.22
C VAL A 506 11.29 -35.78 -23.62
N GLY A 507 10.40 -35.09 -24.34
CA GLY A 507 9.12 -35.61 -24.77
C GLY A 507 7.96 -35.37 -23.79
N GLU A 508 8.22 -34.78 -22.63
CA GLU A 508 7.20 -34.40 -21.65
C GLU A 508 6.42 -33.16 -22.11
N THR A 509 5.09 -33.18 -21.92
CA THR A 509 4.24 -32.02 -22.20
C THR A 509 4.13 -31.14 -20.96
N VAL A 510 4.36 -29.85 -21.14
CA VAL A 510 4.34 -28.84 -20.07
C VAL A 510 3.33 -27.76 -20.39
N LYS A 511 2.73 -27.20 -19.36
CA LYS A 511 1.82 -26.05 -19.45
C LYS A 511 2.53 -24.77 -18.98
N ALA A 512 2.03 -23.64 -19.41
CA ALA A 512 2.48 -22.35 -18.93
C ALA A 512 2.38 -22.28 -17.40
N GLY A 513 3.49 -21.96 -16.73
CA GLY A 513 3.60 -21.93 -15.28
C GLY A 513 4.11 -23.22 -14.63
N ASP A 514 4.28 -24.34 -15.37
CA ASP A 514 4.89 -25.57 -14.84
C ASP A 514 6.39 -25.35 -14.57
N VAL A 515 6.90 -26.01 -13.53
CA VAL A 515 8.32 -25.91 -13.16
C VAL A 515 9.15 -26.80 -14.04
N LEU A 516 10.11 -26.21 -14.76
CA LEU A 516 11.05 -26.90 -15.65
C LEU A 516 12.36 -27.26 -14.93
N ALA A 517 12.82 -26.42 -14.02
CA ALA A 517 14.06 -26.64 -13.28
C ALA A 517 13.93 -26.11 -11.84
N ASP A 518 14.48 -26.89 -10.91
CA ASP A 518 14.62 -26.52 -9.51
C ASP A 518 15.87 -25.66 -9.29
N GLY A 519 15.75 -24.70 -8.36
CA GLY A 519 16.89 -23.90 -7.89
C GLY A 519 17.50 -24.42 -6.58
N PRO A 520 18.36 -23.61 -5.93
CA PRO A 520 18.91 -23.95 -4.62
C PRO A 520 17.79 -24.02 -3.57
N ALA A 521 17.90 -24.97 -2.64
CA ALA A 521 16.92 -25.21 -1.58
C ALA A 521 15.46 -25.36 -2.07
N THR A 522 15.28 -25.92 -3.27
CA THR A 522 13.98 -26.27 -3.84
C THR A 522 13.98 -27.73 -4.30
N ARG A 523 12.81 -28.36 -4.28
CA ARG A 523 12.60 -29.70 -4.85
C ARG A 523 11.18 -29.81 -5.40
N ASN A 524 11.08 -30.22 -6.67
CA ASN A 524 9.80 -30.32 -7.39
C ASN A 524 8.98 -29.02 -7.34
N GLY A 525 9.64 -27.86 -7.42
CA GLY A 525 8.99 -26.56 -7.37
C GLY A 525 8.55 -26.10 -5.98
N GLU A 526 8.92 -26.79 -4.90
CA GLU A 526 8.60 -26.40 -3.53
C GLU A 526 9.87 -26.01 -2.75
N ILE A 527 9.76 -25.04 -1.86
CA ILE A 527 10.85 -24.69 -0.95
C ILE A 527 11.15 -25.87 -0.04
N SER A 528 12.40 -26.30 -0.04
CA SER A 528 12.91 -27.45 0.71
C SER A 528 14.17 -27.02 1.45
N LEU A 529 14.02 -26.51 2.66
CA LEU A 529 15.12 -25.92 3.44
C LEU A 529 15.98 -26.98 4.17
N GLY A 530 15.51 -28.22 4.27
CA GLY A 530 16.18 -29.23 5.06
C GLY A 530 15.86 -30.66 4.62
N LYS A 531 15.85 -31.57 5.58
CA LYS A 531 15.52 -32.99 5.45
C LYS A 531 14.47 -33.39 6.46
N ASN A 532 13.63 -34.36 6.11
CA ASN A 532 12.70 -34.96 7.05
C ASN A 532 13.46 -35.82 8.07
N ALA A 533 13.20 -35.58 9.35
CA ALA A 533 13.84 -36.30 10.44
C ALA A 533 12.80 -37.13 11.22
N LEU A 534 13.19 -38.34 11.61
CA LEU A 534 12.42 -39.13 12.57
C LEU A 534 12.73 -38.60 13.98
N ILE A 535 11.71 -38.12 14.69
CA ILE A 535 11.85 -37.53 16.02
C ILE A 535 11.18 -38.45 17.05
N GLY A 536 11.89 -38.77 18.09
CA GLY A 536 11.34 -39.46 19.27
C GLY A 536 11.19 -38.49 20.44
N PHE A 537 10.04 -38.51 21.08
CA PHE A 537 9.81 -37.76 22.31
C PHE A 537 9.97 -38.69 23.52
N MET A 538 10.80 -38.31 24.48
CA MET A 538 11.04 -39.07 25.70
C MET A 538 11.37 -38.12 26.85
N THR A 539 11.21 -38.60 28.07
CA THR A 539 11.73 -37.89 29.22
C THR A 539 13.25 -37.94 29.27
N TRP A 540 13.89 -36.83 29.66
CA TRP A 540 15.36 -36.76 29.72
C TRP A 540 15.92 -37.49 30.95
N GLU A 541 15.20 -37.39 32.09
CA GLU A 541 15.49 -38.06 33.37
C GLU A 541 14.24 -38.76 33.90
#